data_2f417bcbfbe7a626087182b5a1eb167d
#
_entry.id   2f417bcbfbe7a626087182b5a1eb167d
#
_cell.length_a   1.000
_cell.length_b   1.000
_cell.length_c   1.000
_cell.angle_alpha   90.00
_cell.angle_beta   90.00
_cell.angle_gamma   90.00
#
_symmetry.space_group_name_H-M   'P 1'
#
loop_
_entity.id
_entity.type
_entity.pdbx_description
1 polymer ?
#
loop_
_entity_poly.entity_id
_entity_poly.type
_entity_poly.pdbx_seq_one_letter_code
_entity_poly.pdbx_strand_id
1 'polypeptide(L)'
;MAGPDTWSDRARPGKLQHHSARGTMPRNAGDFTRGSQLITHEFLMWFASARLPFMVWFFTFLLVLSVALALRLQSQEVQMILMRIYAAGWGFMEFNPGKVINLTLPSGEVIQAPISMVASHPDVAIAWNRMMRAVWGSLFISLFLAVPLAIWFVDFSKRRGKSILEERHQRGAMLVDGAELAAVINAHNRAALEQEIAERLPDMSFDEVMAMPLAPRKAAGIHHAYSLAGVAFPWRTEQSHTMMIGSTGTGKTTQMRALIAQMRMRRDRAVVFDLTGAYVEAFYNPQTDVILNPMDERCPSWSVFGEAKNHADFTGIAAALLPADGGGAEPFWMLAARTLFVETCIKLIKDGQATNQALASRLMMADLKEVHKMLENTVADPLTAPEAAKMAESIRAVFNTNAQALRFLPEGKEPFSIQAWIRNDDKPGSILFITSSHNELVLNRALLSLWMNLAVHTLMRLPRTRSLRTWFFFDEVHALHRLPAIEDGMQTARNLLGNPARTQRWQCAFGNHPL
;
A
#
# COMPACT_ATOMS: atom_id res chain seq x y z
N MET A 1 4.90 -40.06 15.84
CA MET A 1 5.22 -38.74 16.39
C MET A 1 5.83 -37.91 15.26
N ALA A 2 5.02 -37.14 14.55
CA ALA A 2 5.50 -36.21 13.56
C ALA A 2 5.98 -34.95 14.30
N GLY A 3 7.23 -34.54 14.08
CA GLY A 3 7.80 -33.34 14.65
C GLY A 3 7.05 -32.08 14.16
N PRO A 4 7.10 -30.96 14.89
CA PRO A 4 6.41 -29.76 14.50
C PRO A 4 7.03 -29.23 13.21
N ASP A 5 6.27 -29.32 12.12
CA ASP A 5 6.53 -28.57 10.88
C ASP A 5 6.63 -27.09 11.26
N THR A 6 7.84 -26.60 11.31
CA THR A 6 8.09 -25.19 11.58
C THR A 6 7.51 -24.35 10.45
N TRP A 7 6.68 -23.41 10.78
CA TRP A 7 6.05 -22.45 9.86
C TRP A 7 7.05 -21.73 8.93
N SER A 8 8.34 -21.75 9.28
CA SER A 8 9.43 -21.14 8.52
C SER A 8 9.64 -21.75 7.12
N ASP A 9 9.28 -23.03 6.91
CA ASP A 9 9.48 -23.67 5.60
C ASP A 9 8.30 -23.47 4.63
N ARG A 10 7.11 -23.10 5.12
CA ARG A 10 5.94 -22.81 4.28
C ARG A 10 5.82 -21.37 3.84
N ALA A 11 6.55 -20.46 4.44
CA ALA A 11 6.38 -19.02 4.26
C ALA A 11 7.59 -18.30 3.68
N ARG A 12 8.40 -19.00 2.87
CA ARG A 12 9.14 -18.21 1.87
C ARG A 12 8.11 -17.83 0.81
N PRO A 13 7.66 -16.57 0.72
CA PRO A 13 6.91 -16.13 -0.43
C PRO A 13 7.82 -16.45 -1.60
N GLY A 14 7.45 -17.45 -2.41
CA GLY A 14 8.16 -17.72 -3.64
C GLY A 14 8.31 -16.36 -4.29
N LYS A 15 9.55 -16.00 -4.71
CA LYS A 15 9.85 -14.74 -5.39
C LYS A 15 8.65 -14.39 -6.22
N LEU A 16 8.01 -13.23 -5.94
CA LEU A 16 6.84 -12.77 -6.67
C LEU A 16 7.12 -12.98 -8.14
N GLN A 17 6.54 -14.02 -8.71
CA GLN A 17 6.70 -14.34 -10.11
C GLN A 17 5.86 -13.29 -10.82
N HIS A 18 6.50 -12.21 -11.24
CA HIS A 18 5.87 -11.27 -12.14
C HIS A 18 5.26 -12.06 -13.29
N HIS A 19 4.01 -11.79 -13.61
CA HIS A 19 3.30 -12.38 -14.76
C HIS A 19 3.88 -11.89 -16.12
N SER A 20 5.17 -11.53 -16.14
CA SER A 20 5.91 -11.30 -17.38
C SER A 20 6.15 -12.62 -18.09
N ALA A 21 6.35 -12.58 -19.39
CA ALA A 21 6.69 -13.75 -20.19
C ALA A 21 7.88 -14.55 -19.61
N ARG A 22 8.77 -13.90 -18.86
CA ARG A 22 9.86 -14.53 -18.11
C ARG A 22 9.38 -15.35 -16.89
N GLY A 23 8.32 -14.95 -16.21
CA GLY A 23 7.80 -15.65 -15.03
C GLY A 23 7.11 -16.98 -15.37
N THR A 24 6.66 -17.16 -16.60
CA THR A 24 6.05 -18.41 -17.09
C THR A 24 7.07 -19.39 -17.68
N MET A 25 8.29 -18.95 -17.98
CA MET A 25 9.36 -19.79 -18.53
C MET A 25 9.72 -21.01 -17.67
N PRO A 26 9.93 -20.92 -16.34
CA PRO A 26 10.24 -22.11 -15.53
C PRO A 26 9.10 -23.11 -15.49
N ARG A 27 7.85 -22.66 -15.59
CA ARG A 27 6.66 -23.52 -15.53
C ARG A 27 6.50 -24.42 -16.75
N ASN A 28 7.05 -24.01 -17.86
CA ASN A 28 6.88 -24.68 -19.16
C ASN A 28 8.20 -25.25 -19.71
N ALA A 29 9.27 -25.20 -18.92
CA ALA A 29 10.58 -25.76 -19.30
C ALA A 29 10.57 -27.30 -19.47
N GLY A 30 9.53 -27.99 -18.96
CA GLY A 30 9.34 -29.41 -19.13
C GLY A 30 8.81 -29.85 -20.50
N ASP A 31 8.29 -28.93 -21.31
CA ASP A 31 7.77 -29.25 -22.63
C ASP A 31 8.91 -29.25 -23.66
N PHE A 32 9.03 -30.35 -24.43
CA PHE A 32 10.10 -30.55 -25.42
C PHE A 32 10.24 -29.37 -26.39
N THR A 33 9.14 -28.86 -26.91
CA THR A 33 9.13 -27.73 -27.86
C THR A 33 9.66 -26.44 -27.24
N ARG A 34 9.34 -26.15 -26.00
CA ARG A 34 9.81 -24.95 -25.27
C ARG A 34 11.22 -25.12 -24.73
N GLY A 35 11.59 -26.31 -24.29
CA GLY A 35 12.98 -26.63 -23.93
C GLY A 35 13.93 -26.40 -25.10
N SER A 36 13.56 -26.85 -26.30
CA SER A 36 14.31 -26.63 -27.53
C SER A 36 14.44 -25.14 -27.88
N GLN A 37 13.36 -24.35 -27.73
CA GLN A 37 13.39 -22.90 -27.95
C GLN A 37 14.28 -22.17 -26.94
N LEU A 38 14.29 -22.61 -25.68
CA LEU A 38 15.16 -22.06 -24.64
C LEU A 38 16.63 -22.30 -24.95
N ILE A 39 16.99 -23.53 -25.35
CA ILE A 39 18.36 -23.87 -25.73
C ILE A 39 18.82 -23.05 -26.94
N THR A 40 17.96 -22.91 -27.95
CA THR A 40 18.26 -22.08 -29.14
C THR A 40 18.42 -20.61 -28.74
N HIS A 41 17.58 -20.10 -27.84
CA HIS A 41 17.68 -18.72 -27.37
C HIS A 41 18.96 -18.50 -26.54
N GLU A 42 19.29 -19.41 -25.64
CA GLU A 42 20.54 -19.34 -24.86
C GLU A 42 21.76 -19.37 -25.77
N PHE A 43 21.77 -20.23 -26.81
CA PHE A 43 22.84 -20.29 -27.79
C PHE A 43 22.98 -18.98 -28.56
N LEU A 44 21.86 -18.41 -29.05
CA LEU A 44 21.87 -17.11 -29.74
C LEU A 44 22.34 -15.98 -28.83
N MET A 45 21.93 -15.98 -27.56
CA MET A 45 22.39 -14.99 -26.58
C MET A 45 23.88 -15.13 -26.27
N TRP A 46 24.39 -16.38 -26.18
CA TRP A 46 25.83 -16.65 -26.04
C TRP A 46 26.62 -16.14 -27.24
N PHE A 47 26.14 -16.42 -28.47
CA PHE A 47 26.77 -15.94 -29.71
C PHE A 47 26.77 -14.41 -29.77
N ALA A 48 25.67 -13.77 -29.44
CA ALA A 48 25.55 -12.31 -29.40
C ALA A 48 26.54 -11.69 -28.39
N SER A 49 26.73 -12.31 -27.24
CA SER A 49 27.67 -11.83 -26.21
C SER A 49 29.14 -12.09 -26.58
N ALA A 50 29.43 -13.16 -27.33
CA ALA A 50 30.77 -13.49 -27.80
C ALA A 50 31.24 -12.56 -28.94
N ARG A 51 30.33 -11.89 -29.64
CA ARG A 51 30.63 -11.02 -30.78
C ARG A 51 31.60 -9.91 -30.41
N LEU A 52 31.46 -9.28 -29.27
CA LEU A 52 32.27 -8.14 -28.85
C LEU A 52 33.73 -8.56 -28.53
N PRO A 53 34.00 -9.58 -27.70
CA PRO A 53 35.36 -10.13 -27.52
C PRO A 53 36.03 -10.54 -28.83
N PHE A 54 35.25 -11.18 -29.73
CA PHE A 54 35.79 -11.58 -31.04
C PHE A 54 36.16 -10.37 -31.90
N MET A 55 35.35 -9.33 -31.97
CA MET A 55 35.70 -8.09 -32.70
C MET A 55 36.96 -7.44 -32.13
N VAL A 56 37.07 -7.34 -30.81
CA VAL A 56 38.25 -6.77 -30.16
C VAL A 56 39.50 -7.56 -30.53
N TRP A 57 39.45 -8.90 -30.44
CA TRP A 57 40.56 -9.73 -30.87
C TRP A 57 40.90 -9.54 -32.35
N PHE A 58 39.92 -9.52 -33.25
CA PHE A 58 40.12 -9.37 -34.68
C PHE A 58 40.78 -8.03 -35.04
N PHE A 59 40.33 -6.93 -34.48
CA PHE A 59 40.94 -5.61 -34.74
C PHE A 59 42.31 -5.51 -34.11
N THR A 60 42.54 -6.08 -32.95
CA THR A 60 43.88 -6.15 -32.32
C THR A 60 44.83 -6.97 -33.18
N PHE A 61 44.36 -8.11 -33.70
CA PHE A 61 45.14 -8.93 -34.62
C PHE A 61 45.52 -8.15 -35.90
N LEU A 62 44.57 -7.48 -36.54
CA LEU A 62 44.85 -6.67 -37.73
C LEU A 62 45.83 -5.54 -37.45
N LEU A 63 45.71 -4.87 -36.33
CA LEU A 63 46.64 -3.81 -35.93
C LEU A 63 48.07 -4.35 -35.75
N VAL A 64 48.18 -5.40 -34.94
CA VAL A 64 49.50 -6.04 -34.67
C VAL A 64 50.12 -6.58 -35.96
N LEU A 65 49.31 -7.20 -36.81
CA LEU A 65 49.75 -7.73 -38.11
C LEU A 65 50.23 -6.60 -39.01
N SER A 66 49.48 -5.52 -39.14
CA SER A 66 49.84 -4.37 -39.96
C SER A 66 51.19 -3.77 -39.52
N VAL A 67 51.36 -3.59 -38.21
CA VAL A 67 52.62 -3.09 -37.64
C VAL A 67 53.76 -4.09 -37.87
N ALA A 68 53.53 -5.39 -37.65
CA ALA A 68 54.54 -6.43 -37.85
C ALA A 68 54.98 -6.55 -39.32
N LEU A 69 54.04 -6.43 -40.25
CA LEU A 69 54.36 -6.44 -41.68
C LEU A 69 55.17 -5.17 -42.10
N ALA A 70 54.76 -3.98 -41.66
CA ALA A 70 55.43 -2.73 -41.95
C ALA A 70 56.85 -2.68 -41.39
N LEU A 71 57.11 -3.28 -40.23
CA LEU A 71 58.44 -3.31 -39.61
C LEU A 71 59.36 -4.41 -40.15
N ARG A 72 58.82 -5.50 -40.72
CA ARG A 72 59.60 -6.69 -41.07
C ARG A 72 59.77 -6.93 -42.56
N LEU A 73 58.90 -6.33 -43.39
CA LEU A 73 58.94 -6.54 -44.84
C LEU A 73 59.42 -5.27 -45.59
N GLN A 74 60.35 -5.47 -46.53
CA GLN A 74 60.74 -4.42 -47.48
C GLN A 74 59.75 -4.37 -48.65
N SER A 75 59.69 -3.24 -49.35
CA SER A 75 58.77 -3.07 -50.48
C SER A 75 58.93 -4.13 -51.57
N GLN A 76 60.22 -4.57 -51.86
CA GLN A 76 60.47 -5.64 -52.81
C GLN A 76 59.99 -6.99 -52.33
N GLU A 77 60.07 -7.29 -51.03
CA GLU A 77 59.57 -8.53 -50.46
C GLU A 77 58.01 -8.59 -50.51
N VAL A 78 57.36 -7.45 -50.35
CA VAL A 78 55.86 -7.37 -50.50
C VAL A 78 55.48 -7.68 -51.95
N GLN A 79 56.21 -7.15 -52.94
CA GLN A 79 56.00 -7.48 -54.37
C GLN A 79 56.13 -8.98 -54.62
N MET A 80 57.19 -9.61 -54.12
CA MET A 80 57.45 -11.05 -54.26
C MET A 80 56.33 -11.88 -53.64
N ILE A 81 55.79 -11.49 -52.47
CA ILE A 81 54.68 -12.16 -51.80
C ILE A 81 53.42 -12.03 -52.66
N LEU A 82 53.15 -10.83 -53.19
CA LEU A 82 52.00 -10.62 -54.09
C LEU A 82 52.10 -11.45 -55.36
N MET A 83 53.31 -11.55 -55.94
CA MET A 83 53.54 -12.40 -57.11
C MET A 83 53.36 -13.88 -56.79
N ARG A 84 53.76 -14.35 -55.59
CA ARG A 84 53.50 -15.71 -55.14
C ARG A 84 52.01 -15.99 -55.00
N ILE A 85 51.21 -15.05 -54.41
CA ILE A 85 49.75 -15.17 -54.30
C ILE A 85 49.13 -15.19 -55.70
N TYR A 86 49.64 -14.30 -56.62
CA TYR A 86 49.19 -14.28 -58.01
C TYR A 86 49.47 -15.60 -58.72
N ALA A 87 50.67 -16.15 -58.55
CA ALA A 87 51.09 -17.43 -59.14
C ALA A 87 50.25 -18.61 -58.60
N ALA A 88 49.93 -18.59 -57.30
CA ALA A 88 49.03 -19.59 -56.70
C ALA A 88 47.59 -19.51 -57.26
N GLY A 89 47.04 -18.30 -57.40
CA GLY A 89 45.76 -18.06 -58.03
C GLY A 89 45.74 -18.46 -59.52
N TRP A 90 46.81 -18.18 -60.24
CA TRP A 90 46.99 -18.57 -61.65
C TRP A 90 46.96 -20.11 -61.82
N GLY A 91 47.67 -20.80 -60.90
CA GLY A 91 47.67 -22.27 -60.89
C GLY A 91 46.32 -22.88 -60.48
N PHE A 92 45.63 -22.25 -59.51
CA PHE A 92 44.29 -22.70 -59.10
C PHE A 92 43.24 -22.63 -60.24
N MET A 93 43.41 -21.64 -61.13
CA MET A 93 42.55 -21.46 -62.30
C MET A 93 43.04 -22.28 -63.52
N GLU A 94 44.05 -23.14 -63.39
CA GLU A 94 44.57 -24.02 -64.43
C GLU A 94 45.05 -23.26 -65.69
N PHE A 95 45.46 -22.01 -65.53
CA PHE A 95 46.01 -21.22 -66.66
C PHE A 95 47.43 -21.66 -67.07
N ASN A 96 47.83 -21.23 -68.26
CA ASN A 96 49.16 -21.61 -68.84
C ASN A 96 50.31 -21.41 -67.83
N PRO A 97 51.01 -22.49 -67.41
CA PRO A 97 52.11 -22.45 -66.42
C PRO A 97 53.38 -21.83 -66.95
N GLY A 98 53.54 -21.75 -68.28
CA GLY A 98 54.68 -21.19 -68.93
C GLY A 98 54.67 -19.66 -69.08
N LYS A 99 53.63 -18.97 -68.57
CA LYS A 99 53.61 -17.49 -68.62
C LYS A 99 54.81 -16.88 -67.92
N VAL A 100 55.57 -16.08 -68.66
CA VAL A 100 56.74 -15.35 -68.13
C VAL A 100 56.24 -14.08 -67.42
N ILE A 101 56.76 -13.86 -66.23
CA ILE A 101 56.50 -12.66 -65.40
C ILE A 101 57.80 -12.04 -64.91
N ASN A 102 57.76 -10.74 -64.66
CA ASN A 102 58.89 -10.01 -64.07
C ASN A 102 58.85 -10.14 -62.55
N LEU A 103 59.94 -10.66 -61.96
CA LEU A 103 60.09 -10.79 -60.51
C LEU A 103 61.18 -9.84 -60.04
N THR A 104 60.83 -8.89 -59.14
CA THR A 104 61.84 -7.97 -58.57
C THR A 104 62.45 -8.62 -57.34
N LEU A 105 63.79 -8.83 -57.36
CA LEU A 105 64.53 -9.39 -56.24
C LEU A 105 64.81 -8.34 -55.14
N PRO A 106 65.22 -8.74 -53.93
CA PRO A 106 65.58 -7.82 -52.85
C PRO A 106 66.77 -6.89 -53.22
N SER A 107 67.64 -7.31 -54.19
CA SER A 107 68.74 -6.51 -54.75
C SER A 107 68.26 -5.35 -55.63
N GLY A 108 66.95 -5.31 -55.99
CA GLY A 108 66.38 -4.38 -56.97
C GLY A 108 66.48 -4.89 -58.41
N GLU A 109 67.13 -6.03 -58.70
CA GLU A 109 67.25 -6.65 -60.01
C GLU A 109 65.92 -7.28 -60.43
N VAL A 110 65.52 -7.09 -61.67
CA VAL A 110 64.25 -7.66 -62.22
C VAL A 110 64.64 -8.85 -63.11
N ILE A 111 64.24 -10.03 -62.70
CA ILE A 111 64.41 -11.28 -63.44
C ILE A 111 63.13 -11.70 -64.11
N GLN A 112 63.25 -12.31 -65.30
CA GLN A 112 62.12 -12.92 -65.99
C GLN A 112 62.03 -14.43 -65.64
N ALA A 113 60.97 -14.87 -65.06
CA ALA A 113 60.80 -16.27 -64.69
C ALA A 113 59.35 -16.77 -65.05
N PRO A 114 59.22 -18.06 -65.45
CA PRO A 114 57.88 -18.64 -65.63
C PRO A 114 57.13 -18.67 -64.31
N ILE A 115 55.81 -18.44 -64.38
CA ILE A 115 54.95 -18.29 -63.21
C ILE A 115 55.00 -19.52 -62.32
N SER A 116 55.20 -20.71 -62.87
CA SER A 116 55.30 -21.99 -62.15
C SER A 116 56.52 -22.04 -61.23
N MET A 117 57.61 -21.29 -61.53
CA MET A 117 58.83 -21.26 -60.71
C MET A 117 58.82 -20.20 -59.61
N VAL A 118 57.89 -19.28 -59.59
CA VAL A 118 57.81 -18.19 -58.59
C VAL A 118 57.77 -18.72 -57.18
N ALA A 119 56.97 -19.72 -56.93
CA ALA A 119 56.75 -20.29 -55.58
C ALA A 119 58.05 -21.02 -55.06
N SER A 120 58.85 -21.57 -55.93
CA SER A 120 60.09 -22.31 -55.62
C SER A 120 61.33 -21.43 -55.56
N HIS A 121 61.25 -20.15 -55.99
CA HIS A 121 62.39 -19.25 -55.95
C HIS A 121 62.78 -18.99 -54.48
N PRO A 122 64.10 -19.09 -54.13
CA PRO A 122 64.61 -19.01 -52.77
C PRO A 122 64.25 -17.70 -52.08
N ASP A 123 64.36 -16.57 -52.72
CA ASP A 123 64.07 -15.25 -52.14
C ASP A 123 62.58 -15.07 -51.90
N VAL A 124 61.76 -15.58 -52.79
CA VAL A 124 60.26 -15.59 -52.60
C VAL A 124 59.84 -16.48 -51.43
N ALA A 125 60.53 -17.64 -51.28
CA ALA A 125 60.30 -18.53 -50.16
C ALA A 125 60.72 -17.90 -48.81
N ILE A 126 61.85 -17.17 -48.81
CA ILE A 126 62.31 -16.43 -47.61
C ILE A 126 61.29 -15.32 -47.21
N ALA A 127 60.88 -14.48 -48.20
CA ALA A 127 59.90 -13.43 -47.98
C ALA A 127 58.60 -13.99 -47.49
N TRP A 128 58.11 -15.09 -48.08
CA TRP A 128 56.87 -15.79 -47.61
C TRP A 128 56.99 -16.31 -46.19
N ASN A 129 58.09 -16.93 -45.83
CA ASN A 129 58.37 -17.42 -44.50
C ASN A 129 58.46 -16.30 -43.45
N ARG A 130 59.00 -15.12 -43.85
CA ARG A 130 58.99 -13.93 -42.98
C ARG A 130 57.59 -13.42 -42.75
N MET A 131 56.74 -13.35 -43.79
CA MET A 131 55.35 -12.99 -43.68
C MET A 131 54.62 -13.98 -42.83
N MET A 132 54.76 -15.30 -43.04
CA MET A 132 54.08 -16.33 -42.21
C MET A 132 54.50 -16.24 -40.74
N ARG A 133 55.80 -16.00 -40.46
CA ARG A 133 56.22 -15.75 -39.07
C ARG A 133 55.60 -14.50 -38.46
N ALA A 134 55.42 -13.44 -39.26
CA ALA A 134 54.74 -12.23 -38.81
C ALA A 134 53.25 -12.52 -38.53
N VAL A 135 52.57 -13.29 -39.39
CA VAL A 135 51.16 -13.67 -39.21
C VAL A 135 51.00 -14.51 -37.94
N TRP A 136 51.80 -15.58 -37.78
CA TRP A 136 51.72 -16.42 -36.58
C TRP A 136 52.10 -15.67 -35.31
N GLY A 137 53.16 -14.85 -35.36
CA GLY A 137 53.54 -13.99 -34.22
C GLY A 137 52.46 -13.02 -33.83
N SER A 138 51.82 -12.38 -34.81
CA SER A 138 50.70 -11.46 -34.57
C SER A 138 49.46 -12.17 -33.99
N LEU A 139 49.21 -13.41 -34.46
CA LEU A 139 48.15 -14.24 -33.93
C LEU A 139 48.38 -14.55 -32.43
N PHE A 140 49.57 -15.00 -32.06
CA PHE A 140 49.93 -15.28 -30.67
C PHE A 140 49.87 -14.03 -29.78
N ILE A 141 50.46 -12.90 -30.26
CA ILE A 141 50.47 -11.66 -29.51
C ILE A 141 49.05 -11.14 -29.31
N SER A 142 48.20 -11.13 -30.36
CA SER A 142 46.81 -10.68 -30.25
C SER A 142 45.98 -11.57 -29.34
N LEU A 143 46.19 -12.89 -29.35
CA LEU A 143 45.54 -13.82 -28.47
C LEU A 143 45.93 -13.60 -27.00
N PHE A 144 47.25 -13.40 -26.77
CA PHE A 144 47.79 -13.11 -25.43
C PHE A 144 47.21 -11.82 -24.84
N LEU A 145 46.95 -10.80 -25.66
CA LEU A 145 46.30 -9.56 -25.22
C LEU A 145 44.78 -9.68 -25.09
N ALA A 146 44.13 -10.40 -26.01
CA ALA A 146 42.68 -10.49 -26.07
C ALA A 146 42.07 -11.44 -25.02
N VAL A 147 42.75 -12.52 -24.63
CA VAL A 147 42.25 -13.49 -23.67
C VAL A 147 42.04 -12.88 -22.29
N PRO A 148 43.00 -12.18 -21.66
CA PRO A 148 42.75 -11.51 -20.38
C PRO A 148 41.64 -10.47 -20.46
N LEU A 149 41.54 -9.72 -21.56
CA LEU A 149 40.50 -8.75 -21.79
C LEU A 149 39.10 -9.42 -21.89
N ALA A 150 39.03 -10.56 -22.59
CA ALA A 150 37.80 -11.33 -22.71
C ALA A 150 37.33 -11.91 -21.33
N ILE A 151 38.29 -12.42 -20.54
CA ILE A 151 38.02 -12.92 -19.19
C ILE A 151 37.47 -11.77 -18.31
N TRP A 152 38.17 -10.63 -18.33
CA TRP A 152 37.72 -9.44 -17.61
C TRP A 152 36.34 -8.98 -18.06
N PHE A 153 36.07 -8.96 -19.36
CA PHE A 153 34.74 -8.58 -19.90
C PHE A 153 33.64 -9.54 -19.47
N VAL A 154 33.89 -10.84 -19.48
CA VAL A 154 32.92 -11.86 -19.00
C VAL A 154 32.64 -11.67 -17.53
N ASP A 155 33.68 -11.45 -16.71
CA ASP A 155 33.48 -11.22 -15.26
C ASP A 155 32.75 -9.89 -15.00
N PHE A 156 33.14 -8.81 -15.68
CA PHE A 156 32.44 -7.53 -15.63
C PHE A 156 30.94 -7.67 -16.03
N SER A 157 30.68 -8.39 -17.14
CA SER A 157 29.30 -8.62 -17.61
C SER A 157 28.48 -9.45 -16.63
N LYS A 158 29.08 -10.47 -16.01
CA LYS A 158 28.43 -11.27 -14.95
C LYS A 158 28.11 -10.42 -13.73
N ARG A 159 29.03 -9.58 -13.26
CA ARG A 159 28.82 -8.66 -12.13
C ARG A 159 27.72 -7.66 -12.46
N ARG A 160 27.74 -7.10 -13.67
CA ARG A 160 26.72 -6.16 -14.12
C ARG A 160 25.34 -6.82 -14.25
N GLY A 161 25.29 -8.04 -14.79
CA GLY A 161 24.06 -8.83 -14.89
C GLY A 161 23.45 -9.15 -13.52
N LYS A 162 24.27 -9.57 -12.55
CA LYS A 162 23.82 -9.76 -11.16
C LYS A 162 23.27 -8.46 -10.57
N SER A 163 23.95 -7.34 -10.75
CA SER A 163 23.52 -6.02 -10.26
C SER A 163 22.22 -5.53 -10.90
N ILE A 164 21.87 -5.97 -12.11
CA ILE A 164 20.59 -5.65 -12.78
C ILE A 164 19.47 -6.56 -12.27
N LEU A 165 19.81 -7.81 -11.91
CA LEU A 165 18.85 -8.79 -11.37
C LEU A 165 18.60 -8.59 -9.88
N GLU A 166 19.52 -8.00 -9.13
CA GLU A 166 19.31 -7.59 -7.75
C GLU A 166 18.39 -6.38 -7.75
N GLU A 167 17.19 -6.57 -7.19
CA GLU A 167 16.27 -5.46 -6.91
C GLU A 167 16.96 -4.48 -5.97
N ARG A 168 17.50 -3.40 -6.49
CA ARG A 168 18.01 -2.30 -5.66
C ARG A 168 16.83 -1.45 -5.25
N HIS A 169 16.51 -1.51 -3.97
CA HIS A 169 15.59 -0.58 -3.39
C HIS A 169 16.13 0.85 -3.54
N GLN A 170 15.52 1.65 -4.42
CA GLN A 170 15.92 3.05 -4.64
C GLN A 170 15.05 4.01 -3.84
N ARG A 171 13.74 3.76 -3.71
CA ARG A 171 12.76 4.56 -2.95
C ARG A 171 11.50 3.74 -2.70
N GLY A 172 10.82 4.05 -1.58
CA GLY A 172 9.54 3.44 -1.22
C GLY A 172 9.66 2.39 -0.12
N ALA A 173 8.63 1.59 0.10
CA ALA A 173 8.62 0.54 1.11
C ALA A 173 9.40 -0.70 0.65
N MET A 174 10.23 -1.24 1.52
CA MET A 174 10.91 -2.53 1.28
C MET A 174 10.01 -3.68 1.77
N LEU A 175 10.01 -4.78 1.02
CA LEU A 175 9.47 -6.04 1.52
C LEU A 175 10.52 -6.68 2.42
N VAL A 176 10.18 -6.83 3.70
CA VAL A 176 11.02 -7.48 4.70
C VAL A 176 10.28 -8.65 5.33
N ASP A 177 11.00 -9.59 5.91
CA ASP A 177 10.39 -10.67 6.69
C ASP A 177 9.78 -10.12 7.98
N GLY A 178 8.67 -10.72 8.43
CA GLY A 178 7.95 -10.28 9.64
C GLY A 178 8.81 -10.33 10.90
N ALA A 179 9.73 -11.27 11.00
CA ALA A 179 10.66 -11.36 12.12
C ALA A 179 11.70 -10.22 12.11
N GLU A 180 12.23 -9.88 10.96
CA GLU A 180 13.17 -8.77 10.77
C GLU A 180 12.48 -7.44 11.08
N LEU A 181 11.26 -7.23 10.55
CA LEU A 181 10.45 -6.04 10.84
C LEU A 181 10.18 -5.91 12.34
N ALA A 182 9.77 -7.00 13.00
CA ALA A 182 9.51 -7.00 14.43
C ALA A 182 10.76 -6.64 15.25
N ALA A 183 11.93 -7.15 14.88
CA ALA A 183 13.18 -6.85 15.55
C ALA A 183 13.55 -5.35 15.44
N VAL A 184 13.44 -4.77 14.25
CA VAL A 184 13.71 -3.35 14.01
C VAL A 184 12.73 -2.45 14.79
N ILE A 185 11.42 -2.78 14.73
CA ILE A 185 10.40 -2.00 15.45
C ILE A 185 10.59 -2.12 16.98
N ASN A 186 10.86 -3.31 17.49
CA ASN A 186 11.07 -3.51 18.93
C ASN A 186 12.30 -2.74 19.43
N ALA A 187 13.40 -2.72 18.70
CA ALA A 187 14.58 -1.94 19.02
C ALA A 187 14.26 -0.43 19.03
N HIS A 188 13.56 0.07 18.02
CA HIS A 188 13.11 1.46 17.95
C HIS A 188 12.19 1.81 19.13
N ASN A 189 11.20 0.96 19.41
CA ASN A 189 10.23 1.18 20.47
C ASN A 189 10.90 1.19 21.85
N ARG A 190 11.89 0.32 22.05
CA ARG A 190 12.67 0.29 23.29
C ARG A 190 13.43 1.59 23.51
N ALA A 191 14.18 2.06 22.51
CA ALA A 191 14.93 3.31 22.61
C ALA A 191 14.00 4.53 22.85
N ALA A 192 12.86 4.59 22.14
CA ALA A 192 11.88 5.65 22.33
C ALA A 192 11.20 5.61 23.71
N LEU A 193 10.95 4.40 24.23
CA LEU A 193 10.40 4.22 25.57
C LEU A 193 11.40 4.63 26.65
N GLU A 194 12.68 4.25 26.52
CA GLU A 194 13.75 4.65 27.44
C GLU A 194 13.88 6.18 27.50
N GLN A 195 13.82 6.85 26.33
CA GLN A 195 13.82 8.31 26.26
C GLN A 195 12.59 8.92 26.96
N GLU A 196 11.39 8.36 26.72
CA GLU A 196 10.15 8.87 27.33
C GLU A 196 10.13 8.67 28.86
N ILE A 197 10.70 7.58 29.37
CA ILE A 197 10.87 7.33 30.79
C ILE A 197 11.80 8.37 31.39
N ALA A 198 12.95 8.64 30.78
CA ALA A 198 13.90 9.65 31.25
C ALA A 198 13.28 11.06 31.28
N GLU A 199 12.37 11.38 30.35
CA GLU A 199 11.66 12.68 30.32
C GLU A 199 10.55 12.80 31.38
N ARG A 200 9.82 11.70 31.67
CA ARG A 200 8.62 11.74 32.52
C ARG A 200 8.82 11.27 33.94
N LEU A 201 9.75 10.35 34.13
CA LEU A 201 10.06 9.70 35.38
C LEU A 201 11.59 9.66 35.57
N PRO A 202 12.27 10.82 35.66
CA PRO A 202 13.73 10.90 35.68
C PRO A 202 14.35 10.17 36.87
N ASP A 203 13.59 9.99 37.96
CA ASP A 203 14.06 9.34 39.20
C ASP A 203 13.89 7.81 39.17
N MET A 204 13.36 7.23 38.08
CA MET A 204 13.09 5.79 37.97
C MET A 204 13.86 5.16 36.81
N SER A 205 14.40 3.98 37.06
CA SER A 205 15.04 3.19 36.00
C SER A 205 14.01 2.54 35.05
N PHE A 206 14.45 2.15 33.85
CA PHE A 206 13.61 1.43 32.89
C PHE A 206 12.97 0.18 33.50
N ASP A 207 13.74 -0.62 34.23
CA ASP A 207 13.26 -1.89 34.79
C ASP A 207 12.24 -1.65 35.93
N GLU A 208 12.42 -0.63 36.75
CA GLU A 208 11.45 -0.24 37.78
C GLU A 208 10.12 0.20 37.16
N VAL A 209 10.16 1.02 36.11
CA VAL A 209 8.95 1.47 35.42
C VAL A 209 8.25 0.29 34.75
N MET A 210 9.01 -0.65 34.19
CA MET A 210 8.44 -1.84 33.54
C MET A 210 7.83 -2.83 34.55
N ALA A 211 8.34 -2.86 35.78
CA ALA A 211 7.77 -3.65 36.88
C ALA A 211 6.51 -3.01 37.50
N MET A 212 6.24 -1.71 37.24
CA MET A 212 5.05 -1.03 37.74
C MET A 212 3.74 -1.69 37.24
N PRO A 213 2.71 -1.74 38.07
CA PRO A 213 1.35 -2.10 37.61
C PRO A 213 0.86 -1.22 36.45
N LEU A 214 -0.03 -1.76 35.62
CA LEU A 214 -0.50 -1.05 34.42
C LEU A 214 -1.16 0.31 34.73
N ALA A 215 -1.95 0.40 35.82
CA ALA A 215 -2.71 1.61 36.14
C ALA A 215 -1.81 2.82 36.47
N PRO A 216 -0.84 2.76 37.40
CA PRO A 216 0.07 3.88 37.65
C PRO A 216 0.97 4.16 36.45
N ARG A 217 1.44 3.15 35.72
CA ARG A 217 2.22 3.34 34.50
C ARG A 217 1.43 4.09 33.42
N LYS A 218 0.14 3.73 33.22
CA LYS A 218 -0.76 4.43 32.32
C LYS A 218 -1.03 5.87 32.77
N ALA A 219 -1.21 6.11 34.07
CA ALA A 219 -1.37 7.45 34.62
C ALA A 219 -0.15 8.33 34.36
N ALA A 220 1.06 7.76 34.41
CA ALA A 220 2.30 8.43 34.00
C ALA A 220 2.40 8.61 32.47
N GLY A 221 1.44 8.10 31.71
CA GLY A 221 1.39 8.17 30.26
C GLY A 221 2.33 7.18 29.54
N ILE A 222 2.86 6.20 30.25
CA ILE A 222 3.79 5.20 29.71
C ILE A 222 3.05 3.88 29.49
N HIS A 223 2.94 3.44 28.23
CA HIS A 223 2.31 2.18 27.88
C HIS A 223 3.01 1.55 26.67
N HIS A 224 2.94 0.23 26.58
CA HIS A 224 3.47 -0.48 25.44
C HIS A 224 2.69 -0.18 24.15
N ALA A 225 3.36 -0.24 23.01
CA ALA A 225 2.73 -0.19 21.71
C ALA A 225 1.74 -1.35 21.52
N TYR A 226 0.64 -1.13 20.81
CA TYR A 226 -0.24 -2.18 20.35
C TYR A 226 0.49 -3.06 19.34
N SER A 227 -0.01 -4.26 19.13
CA SER A 227 0.53 -5.16 18.10
C SER A 227 -0.56 -5.61 17.13
N LEU A 228 -0.15 -5.78 15.87
CA LEU A 228 -0.97 -6.31 14.80
C LEU A 228 -0.25 -7.48 14.17
N ALA A 229 -0.90 -8.66 14.10
CA ALA A 229 -0.28 -9.89 13.59
C ALA A 229 1.08 -10.23 14.22
N GLY A 230 1.26 -9.95 15.52
CA GLY A 230 2.50 -10.20 16.24
C GLY A 230 3.59 -9.14 16.09
N VAL A 231 3.39 -8.13 15.24
CA VAL A 231 4.32 -7.00 15.06
C VAL A 231 3.80 -5.80 15.82
N ALA A 232 4.62 -5.18 16.66
CA ALA A 232 4.25 -3.97 17.39
C ALA A 232 4.08 -2.78 16.43
N PHE A 233 3.17 -1.86 16.76
CA PHE A 233 3.19 -0.55 16.10
C PHE A 233 4.48 0.19 16.46
N PRO A 234 5.05 0.97 15.54
CA PRO A 234 6.13 1.89 15.90
C PRO A 234 5.67 2.84 17.01
N TRP A 235 6.58 3.25 17.86
CA TRP A 235 6.27 4.01 19.08
C TRP A 235 5.38 5.22 18.79
N ARG A 236 4.23 5.26 19.44
CA ARG A 236 3.25 6.37 19.32
C ARG A 236 2.68 6.61 17.91
N THR A 237 2.77 5.63 17.00
CA THR A 237 2.19 5.74 15.65
C THR A 237 0.81 5.11 15.53
N GLU A 238 0.29 4.50 16.58
CA GLU A 238 -1.05 3.90 16.59
C GLU A 238 -2.15 4.89 16.16
N GLN A 239 -1.92 6.19 16.33
CA GLN A 239 -2.87 7.24 15.92
C GLN A 239 -2.83 7.57 14.42
N SER A 240 -1.96 6.94 13.67
CA SER A 240 -1.84 7.19 12.22
C SER A 240 -2.91 6.47 11.38
N HIS A 241 -3.93 5.93 12.04
CA HIS A 241 -5.00 5.13 11.46
C HIS A 241 -4.49 3.84 10.80
N THR A 242 -5.30 2.79 10.88
CA THR A 242 -4.97 1.49 10.28
C THR A 242 -6.11 1.07 9.37
N MET A 243 -5.80 0.74 8.12
CA MET A 243 -6.74 0.16 7.19
C MET A 243 -6.36 -1.27 6.87
N MET A 244 -7.28 -2.21 7.10
CA MET A 244 -7.10 -3.63 6.80
C MET A 244 -7.83 -3.97 5.50
N ILE A 245 -7.08 -4.31 4.46
CA ILE A 245 -7.61 -4.67 3.14
C ILE A 245 -7.40 -6.16 2.91
N GLY A 246 -8.42 -6.83 2.42
CA GLY A 246 -8.32 -8.25 2.08
C GLY A 246 -9.69 -8.84 1.73
N SER A 247 -9.69 -9.96 1.02
CA SER A 247 -10.89 -10.73 0.70
C SER A 247 -11.51 -11.38 1.95
N THR A 248 -12.69 -11.96 1.82
CA THR A 248 -13.33 -12.73 2.88
C THR A 248 -12.43 -13.89 3.32
N GLY A 249 -12.35 -14.15 4.62
CA GLY A 249 -11.55 -15.24 5.17
C GLY A 249 -10.05 -14.93 5.37
N THR A 250 -9.56 -13.73 5.05
CA THR A 250 -8.14 -13.36 5.22
C THR A 250 -7.74 -13.01 6.67
N GLY A 251 -8.68 -13.10 7.62
CA GLY A 251 -8.40 -12.88 9.04
C GLY A 251 -8.56 -11.44 9.53
N LYS A 252 -9.19 -10.53 8.76
CA LYS A 252 -9.42 -9.13 9.18
C LYS A 252 -10.12 -9.04 10.53
N THR A 253 -11.28 -9.71 10.70
CA THR A 253 -12.04 -9.76 11.94
C THR A 253 -11.24 -10.35 13.10
N THR A 254 -10.39 -11.36 12.84
CA THR A 254 -9.49 -11.94 13.84
C THR A 254 -8.48 -10.91 14.34
N GLN A 255 -7.89 -10.11 13.45
CA GLN A 255 -6.95 -9.05 13.84
C GLN A 255 -7.64 -7.91 14.58
N MET A 256 -8.85 -7.52 14.17
CA MET A 256 -9.64 -6.53 14.90
C MET A 256 -10.00 -7.03 16.31
N ARG A 257 -10.40 -8.29 16.47
CA ARG A 257 -10.62 -8.91 17.79
C ARG A 257 -9.36 -8.89 18.65
N ALA A 258 -8.19 -9.17 18.07
CA ALA A 258 -6.93 -9.11 18.80
C ALA A 258 -6.59 -7.68 19.28
N LEU A 259 -6.89 -6.66 18.48
CA LEU A 259 -6.74 -5.25 18.90
C LEU A 259 -7.73 -4.86 19.98
N ILE A 260 -8.99 -5.27 19.88
CA ILE A 260 -10.03 -5.01 20.92
C ILE A 260 -9.65 -5.69 22.23
N ALA A 261 -9.12 -6.92 22.20
CA ALA A 261 -8.63 -7.60 23.38
C ALA A 261 -7.48 -6.84 24.06
N GLN A 262 -6.52 -6.34 23.28
CA GLN A 262 -5.43 -5.51 23.79
C GLN A 262 -5.96 -4.20 24.38
N MET A 263 -6.93 -3.57 23.75
CA MET A 263 -7.58 -2.36 24.22
C MET A 263 -8.27 -2.62 25.58
N ARG A 264 -9.00 -3.73 25.73
CA ARG A 264 -9.61 -4.14 27.00
C ARG A 264 -8.57 -4.32 28.11
N MET A 265 -7.50 -5.08 27.82
CA MET A 265 -6.40 -5.29 28.81
C MET A 265 -5.78 -3.98 29.27
N ARG A 266 -5.68 -2.99 28.39
CA ARG A 266 -5.14 -1.66 28.71
C ARG A 266 -6.14 -0.73 29.35
N ARG A 267 -7.38 -1.12 29.47
CA ARG A 267 -8.50 -0.28 29.93
C ARG A 267 -8.64 0.99 29.08
N ASP A 268 -8.32 0.92 27.79
CA ASP A 268 -8.67 1.95 26.84
C ASP A 268 -10.12 1.77 26.42
N ARG A 269 -10.74 2.81 25.85
CA ARG A 269 -12.14 2.79 25.47
C ARG A 269 -12.28 2.61 23.97
N ALA A 270 -13.41 2.10 23.50
CA ALA A 270 -13.68 1.98 22.09
C ALA A 270 -15.13 2.27 21.72
N VAL A 271 -15.31 2.78 20.50
CA VAL A 271 -16.56 2.74 19.74
C VAL A 271 -16.40 1.68 18.66
N VAL A 272 -17.29 0.70 18.62
CA VAL A 272 -17.22 -0.43 17.69
C VAL A 272 -18.48 -0.44 16.84
N PHE A 273 -18.32 -0.31 15.53
CA PHE A 273 -19.40 -0.57 14.58
C PHE A 273 -19.38 -2.05 14.21
N ASP A 274 -20.46 -2.75 14.57
CA ASP A 274 -20.59 -4.21 14.43
C ASP A 274 -21.92 -4.58 13.74
N LEU A 275 -21.85 -4.94 12.47
CA LEU A 275 -23.03 -5.34 11.69
C LEU A 275 -23.35 -6.83 11.82
N THR A 276 -22.38 -7.63 12.24
CA THR A 276 -22.51 -9.09 12.34
C THR A 276 -22.85 -9.57 13.76
N GLY A 277 -22.71 -8.71 14.77
CA GLY A 277 -22.81 -9.07 16.17
C GLY A 277 -21.60 -9.81 16.74
N ALA A 278 -20.58 -10.05 15.90
CA ALA A 278 -19.43 -10.87 16.27
C ALA A 278 -18.56 -10.26 17.38
N TYR A 279 -18.48 -8.93 17.46
CA TYR A 279 -17.73 -8.25 18.51
C TYR A 279 -18.56 -8.12 19.79
N VAL A 280 -19.86 -7.91 19.67
CA VAL A 280 -20.80 -7.93 20.81
C VAL A 280 -20.75 -9.28 21.50
N GLU A 281 -20.87 -10.37 20.73
CA GLU A 281 -20.80 -11.74 21.27
C GLU A 281 -19.48 -12.01 22.01
N ALA A 282 -18.37 -11.54 21.47
CA ALA A 282 -17.03 -11.83 22.01
C ALA A 282 -16.64 -10.94 23.20
N PHE A 283 -17.11 -9.69 23.27
CA PHE A 283 -16.56 -8.69 24.17
C PHE A 283 -17.57 -7.95 25.05
N TYR A 284 -18.86 -8.09 24.83
CA TYR A 284 -19.85 -7.32 25.58
C TYR A 284 -19.83 -7.65 27.08
N ASN A 285 -19.71 -6.61 27.90
CA ASN A 285 -19.83 -6.67 29.35
C ASN A 285 -20.98 -5.74 29.80
N PRO A 286 -22.07 -6.29 30.36
CA PRO A 286 -23.24 -5.49 30.74
C PRO A 286 -23.00 -4.44 31.84
N GLN A 287 -21.91 -4.58 32.60
CA GLN A 287 -21.58 -3.62 33.67
C GLN A 287 -20.87 -2.35 33.15
N THR A 288 -20.16 -2.46 32.05
CA THR A 288 -19.29 -1.38 31.54
C THR A 288 -19.69 -0.87 30.18
N ASP A 289 -20.32 -1.72 29.36
CA ASP A 289 -20.50 -1.46 27.94
C ASP A 289 -21.93 -1.05 27.61
N VAL A 290 -22.07 -0.42 26.47
CA VAL A 290 -23.36 0.05 25.96
C VAL A 290 -23.59 -0.48 24.56
N ILE A 291 -24.80 -0.95 24.27
CA ILE A 291 -25.24 -1.33 22.93
C ILE A 291 -26.24 -0.30 22.43
N LEU A 292 -25.93 0.34 21.31
CA LEU A 292 -26.85 1.20 20.57
C LEU A 292 -27.37 0.45 19.34
N ASN A 293 -28.57 -0.10 19.48
CA ASN A 293 -29.33 -0.71 18.39
C ASN A 293 -30.83 -0.56 18.76
N PRO A 294 -31.65 0.13 17.97
CA PRO A 294 -33.07 0.35 18.28
C PRO A 294 -33.86 -0.94 18.48
N MET A 295 -33.42 -2.05 17.85
CA MET A 295 -34.09 -3.35 17.89
C MET A 295 -33.55 -4.27 19.01
N ASP A 296 -32.54 -3.85 19.77
CA ASP A 296 -31.94 -4.64 20.83
C ASP A 296 -32.56 -4.22 22.18
N GLU A 297 -33.06 -5.18 22.95
CA GLU A 297 -33.64 -4.93 24.26
C GLU A 297 -32.65 -4.30 25.26
N ARG A 298 -31.34 -4.45 25.04
CA ARG A 298 -30.27 -3.86 25.87
C ARG A 298 -29.98 -2.41 25.54
N CYS A 299 -30.58 -1.87 24.48
CA CYS A 299 -30.39 -0.47 24.09
C CYS A 299 -30.93 0.46 25.20
N PRO A 300 -30.13 1.45 25.67
CA PRO A 300 -30.59 2.45 26.63
C PRO A 300 -31.50 3.48 25.95
N SER A 301 -32.10 4.34 26.75
CA SER A 301 -32.95 5.45 26.27
C SER A 301 -32.05 6.56 25.71
N TRP A 302 -31.74 6.49 24.42
CA TRP A 302 -31.04 7.56 23.71
C TRP A 302 -32.06 8.53 23.09
N SER A 303 -31.78 9.84 23.18
CA SER A 303 -32.64 10.87 22.59
C SER A 303 -31.84 11.94 21.86
N VAL A 304 -32.42 12.42 20.75
CA VAL A 304 -31.88 13.60 20.03
C VAL A 304 -31.75 14.80 20.98
N PHE A 305 -32.69 14.97 21.90
CA PHE A 305 -32.72 16.07 22.87
C PHE A 305 -31.68 15.92 23.98
N GLY A 306 -31.18 14.73 24.22
CA GLY A 306 -30.03 14.48 25.11
C GLY A 306 -28.69 14.89 24.50
N GLU A 307 -28.61 14.96 23.18
CA GLU A 307 -27.39 15.31 22.47
C GLU A 307 -27.31 16.79 22.04
N ALA A 308 -28.45 17.43 21.80
CA ALA A 308 -28.52 18.80 21.28
C ALA A 308 -29.23 19.74 22.30
N LYS A 309 -28.69 20.94 22.44
CA LYS A 309 -29.23 21.98 23.33
C LYS A 309 -29.62 23.25 22.61
N ASN A 310 -29.07 23.49 21.44
CA ASN A 310 -29.26 24.73 20.67
C ASN A 310 -29.51 24.43 19.19
N HIS A 311 -29.88 25.47 18.45
CA HIS A 311 -30.20 25.38 17.03
C HIS A 311 -29.03 24.79 16.19
N ALA A 312 -27.79 25.15 16.48
CA ALA A 312 -26.62 24.66 15.75
C ALA A 312 -26.38 23.15 15.97
N ASP A 313 -26.61 22.65 17.20
CA ASP A 313 -26.50 21.23 17.50
C ASP A 313 -27.56 20.44 16.72
N PHE A 314 -28.83 20.90 16.73
CA PHE A 314 -29.91 20.25 15.95
C PHE A 314 -29.64 20.30 14.45
N THR A 315 -29.06 21.38 13.92
CA THR A 315 -28.67 21.48 12.52
C THR A 315 -27.60 20.43 12.18
N GLY A 316 -26.61 20.23 13.05
CA GLY A 316 -25.60 19.18 12.90
C GLY A 316 -26.20 17.77 12.92
N ILE A 317 -27.13 17.50 13.83
CA ILE A 317 -27.85 16.23 13.90
C ILE A 317 -28.72 16.02 12.65
N ALA A 318 -29.45 17.05 12.20
CA ALA A 318 -30.26 16.99 10.99
C ALA A 318 -29.41 16.66 9.75
N ALA A 319 -28.24 17.27 9.63
CA ALA A 319 -27.31 17.00 8.52
C ALA A 319 -26.80 15.55 8.51
N ALA A 320 -26.58 14.97 9.67
CA ALA A 320 -26.12 13.58 9.80
C ALA A 320 -27.25 12.54 9.62
N LEU A 321 -28.47 12.84 10.10
CA LEU A 321 -29.64 11.98 9.99
C LEU A 321 -30.23 11.96 8.57
N LEU A 322 -30.17 13.09 7.89
CA LEU A 322 -30.71 13.32 6.56
C LEU A 322 -29.56 13.68 5.60
N PRO A 323 -28.67 12.72 5.24
CA PRO A 323 -27.54 12.99 4.40
C PRO A 323 -27.98 13.34 2.97
N ALA A 324 -27.25 14.24 2.30
CA ALA A 324 -27.51 14.63 0.91
C ALA A 324 -26.80 13.70 -0.11
N ASP A 325 -26.50 12.47 0.27
CA ASP A 325 -25.64 11.54 -0.47
C ASP A 325 -26.34 10.85 -1.66
N GLY A 326 -27.63 11.03 -1.81
CA GLY A 326 -28.36 10.51 -2.96
C GLY A 326 -28.03 11.35 -4.19
N GLY A 327 -27.23 10.82 -5.10
CA GLY A 327 -26.88 11.45 -6.38
C GLY A 327 -28.05 11.77 -7.33
N GLY A 328 -29.19 12.09 -6.77
CA GLY A 328 -30.41 12.53 -7.42
C GLY A 328 -30.62 14.05 -7.31
N ALA A 329 -31.39 14.60 -8.20
CA ALA A 329 -31.57 16.00 -8.54
C ALA A 329 -32.18 16.92 -7.47
N GLU A 330 -32.27 16.55 -6.16
CA GLU A 330 -33.08 17.36 -5.26
C GLU A 330 -32.46 17.65 -3.87
N PRO A 331 -31.40 18.47 -3.81
CA PRO A 331 -30.89 18.99 -2.54
C PRO A 331 -31.95 19.79 -1.77
N PHE A 332 -32.96 20.35 -2.45
CA PHE A 332 -34.05 21.14 -1.86
C PHE A 332 -34.86 20.33 -0.84
N TRP A 333 -35.32 19.12 -1.20
CA TRP A 333 -36.16 18.29 -0.33
C TRP A 333 -35.46 17.89 0.96
N MET A 334 -34.15 17.56 0.84
CA MET A 334 -33.33 17.25 2.02
C MET A 334 -33.11 18.46 2.92
N LEU A 335 -32.81 19.64 2.35
CA LEU A 335 -32.64 20.86 3.12
C LEU A 335 -33.94 21.28 3.80
N ALA A 336 -35.08 21.19 3.10
CA ALA A 336 -36.39 21.44 3.66
C ALA A 336 -36.73 20.47 4.81
N ALA A 337 -36.45 19.19 4.65
CA ALA A 337 -36.63 18.18 5.71
C ALA A 337 -35.74 18.46 6.93
N ARG A 338 -34.49 18.90 6.74
CA ARG A 338 -33.63 19.33 7.85
C ARG A 338 -34.18 20.54 8.58
N THR A 339 -34.67 21.54 7.85
CA THR A 339 -35.30 22.74 8.45
C THR A 339 -36.52 22.35 9.26
N LEU A 340 -37.39 21.52 8.69
CA LEU A 340 -38.60 21.03 9.39
C LEU A 340 -38.24 20.26 10.67
N PHE A 341 -37.23 19.41 10.63
CA PHE A 341 -36.72 18.68 11.80
C PHE A 341 -36.22 19.62 12.88
N VAL A 342 -35.37 20.58 12.56
CA VAL A 342 -34.76 21.51 13.51
C VAL A 342 -35.82 22.35 14.22
N GLU A 343 -36.73 22.97 13.45
CA GLU A 343 -37.79 23.82 14.01
C GLU A 343 -38.77 23.01 14.89
N THR A 344 -39.09 21.77 14.48
CA THR A 344 -39.91 20.87 15.29
C THR A 344 -39.22 20.53 16.61
N CYS A 345 -37.91 20.22 16.59
CA CYS A 345 -37.17 19.94 17.83
C CYS A 345 -37.18 21.14 18.78
N ILE A 346 -36.93 22.35 18.27
CA ILE A 346 -36.93 23.58 19.07
C ILE A 346 -38.30 23.85 19.66
N LYS A 347 -39.35 23.63 18.89
CA LYS A 347 -40.73 23.79 19.37
C LYS A 347 -41.08 22.80 20.45
N LEU A 348 -40.75 21.52 20.27
CA LEU A 348 -40.96 20.48 21.27
C LEU A 348 -40.25 20.76 22.60
N ILE A 349 -39.04 21.35 22.55
CA ILE A 349 -38.35 21.79 23.77
C ILE A 349 -39.16 22.90 24.47
N LYS A 350 -39.62 23.91 23.73
CA LYS A 350 -40.41 25.01 24.29
C LYS A 350 -41.73 24.51 24.91
N ASP A 351 -42.34 23.51 24.30
CA ASP A 351 -43.60 22.93 24.75
C ASP A 351 -43.41 21.84 25.85
N GLY A 352 -42.17 21.58 26.28
CA GLY A 352 -41.86 20.57 27.31
C GLY A 352 -42.09 19.12 26.87
N GLN A 353 -42.14 18.87 25.56
CA GLN A 353 -42.39 17.56 24.94
C GLN A 353 -41.17 17.01 24.22
N ALA A 354 -39.98 17.20 24.78
CA ALA A 354 -38.69 16.88 24.16
C ALA A 354 -38.40 15.37 24.21
N THR A 355 -39.16 14.55 23.49
CA THR A 355 -38.95 13.09 23.35
C THR A 355 -38.88 12.66 21.90
N ASN A 356 -38.19 11.54 21.62
CA ASN A 356 -38.10 10.98 20.26
C ASN A 356 -39.48 10.56 19.75
N GLN A 357 -40.35 10.06 20.63
CA GLN A 357 -41.71 9.67 20.28
C GLN A 357 -42.59 10.86 19.90
N ALA A 358 -42.49 11.98 20.64
CA ALA A 358 -43.18 13.21 20.28
C ALA A 358 -42.69 13.74 18.93
N LEU A 359 -41.37 13.75 18.70
CA LEU A 359 -40.75 14.14 17.43
C LEU A 359 -41.25 13.28 16.26
N ALA A 360 -41.22 11.97 16.42
CA ALA A 360 -41.69 11.03 15.40
C ALA A 360 -43.21 11.18 15.16
N SER A 361 -43.99 11.34 16.21
CA SER A 361 -45.45 11.57 16.10
C SER A 361 -45.75 12.83 15.30
N ARG A 362 -45.09 13.96 15.61
CA ARG A 362 -45.32 15.25 14.91
C ARG A 362 -44.87 15.23 13.47
N LEU A 363 -43.67 14.70 13.18
CA LEU A 363 -43.12 14.70 11.84
C LEU A 363 -43.67 13.60 10.94
N MET A 364 -43.99 12.43 11.49
CA MET A 364 -44.34 11.27 10.67
C MET A 364 -45.86 10.98 10.62
N MET A 365 -46.59 11.27 11.69
CA MET A 365 -47.95 10.76 11.87
C MET A 365 -49.03 11.85 11.98
N ALA A 366 -48.73 13.04 12.53
CA ALA A 366 -49.67 14.10 12.74
C ALA A 366 -50.26 14.66 11.44
N ASP A 367 -51.48 15.21 11.49
CA ASP A 367 -52.10 15.94 10.38
C ASP A 367 -51.25 17.16 10.02
N LEU A 368 -51.14 17.47 8.72
CA LEU A 368 -50.39 18.64 8.24
C LEU A 368 -50.85 19.96 8.82
N LYS A 369 -52.17 20.08 9.10
CA LYS A 369 -52.73 21.30 9.74
C LYS A 369 -52.20 21.46 11.17
N GLU A 370 -52.04 20.36 11.91
CA GLU A 370 -51.47 20.40 13.26
C GLU A 370 -49.99 20.78 13.21
N VAL A 371 -49.24 20.21 12.24
CA VAL A 371 -47.82 20.52 12.04
C VAL A 371 -47.64 21.99 11.64
N HIS A 372 -48.48 22.49 10.73
CA HIS A 372 -48.44 23.89 10.33
C HIS A 372 -48.74 24.83 11.53
N LYS A 373 -49.84 24.55 12.27
CA LYS A 373 -50.17 25.34 13.46
C LYS A 373 -49.06 25.35 14.51
N MET A 374 -48.38 24.25 14.67
CA MET A 374 -47.24 24.16 15.58
C MET A 374 -46.06 25.00 15.12
N LEU A 375 -45.82 25.09 13.81
CA LEU A 375 -44.67 25.75 13.19
C LEU A 375 -44.93 27.14 12.64
N GLU A 376 -46.15 27.68 12.89
CA GLU A 376 -46.50 29.08 12.58
C GLU A 376 -45.46 30.05 13.15
N ASN A 377 -45.07 31.03 12.36
CA ASN A 377 -44.06 32.04 12.72
C ASN A 377 -42.65 31.50 12.92
N THR A 378 -42.32 30.32 12.38
CA THR A 378 -40.97 29.76 12.32
C THR A 378 -40.43 29.81 10.88
N VAL A 379 -39.15 29.50 10.69
CA VAL A 379 -38.54 29.37 9.35
C VAL A 379 -39.18 28.21 8.54
N ALA A 380 -39.79 27.26 9.19
CA ALA A 380 -40.48 26.15 8.56
C ALA A 380 -41.96 26.44 8.19
N ASP A 381 -42.53 27.57 8.60
CA ASP A 381 -43.90 27.98 8.30
C ASP A 381 -44.23 27.88 6.79
N PRO A 382 -43.47 28.48 5.87
CA PRO A 382 -43.75 28.38 4.44
C PRO A 382 -43.70 26.96 3.87
N LEU A 383 -42.96 26.04 4.54
CA LEU A 383 -42.83 24.66 4.11
C LEU A 383 -44.04 23.79 4.50
N THR A 384 -44.85 24.27 5.43
CA THR A 384 -46.03 23.55 5.98
C THR A 384 -47.36 24.23 5.69
N ALA A 385 -47.35 25.40 5.06
CA ALA A 385 -48.54 26.21 4.73
C ALA A 385 -49.55 25.38 3.93
N PRO A 386 -50.88 25.61 4.15
CA PRO A 386 -51.92 24.85 3.46
C PRO A 386 -51.83 24.91 1.94
N GLU A 387 -51.34 25.99 1.38
CA GLU A 387 -51.11 26.18 -0.06
C GLU A 387 -49.99 25.30 -0.58
N ALA A 388 -49.08 24.89 0.29
CA ALA A 388 -47.92 24.05 -0.01
C ALA A 388 -48.12 22.60 0.44
N ALA A 389 -49.33 22.13 0.69
CA ALA A 389 -49.62 20.79 1.28
C ALA A 389 -48.92 19.63 0.58
N LYS A 390 -48.91 19.61 -0.77
CA LYS A 390 -48.19 18.54 -1.54
C LYS A 390 -46.68 18.59 -1.33
N MET A 391 -46.11 19.77 -1.19
CA MET A 391 -44.72 19.97 -0.88
C MET A 391 -44.39 19.45 0.52
N ALA A 392 -45.20 19.80 1.51
CA ALA A 392 -45.06 19.36 2.89
C ALA A 392 -45.14 17.83 3.01
N GLU A 393 -46.03 17.17 2.27
CA GLU A 393 -46.12 15.70 2.20
C GLU A 393 -44.87 15.07 1.63
N SER A 394 -44.30 15.66 0.55
CA SER A 394 -43.06 15.20 -0.06
C SER A 394 -41.86 15.34 0.90
N ILE A 395 -41.76 16.44 1.63
CA ILE A 395 -40.75 16.67 2.66
C ILE A 395 -40.88 15.63 3.79
N ARG A 396 -42.08 15.35 4.23
CA ARG A 396 -42.36 14.33 5.25
C ARG A 396 -42.00 12.92 4.76
N ALA A 397 -42.26 12.62 3.51
CA ALA A 397 -41.87 11.33 2.93
C ALA A 397 -40.35 11.13 2.98
N VAL A 398 -39.55 12.19 2.67
CA VAL A 398 -38.10 12.16 2.82
C VAL A 398 -37.68 11.89 4.26
N PHE A 399 -38.31 12.56 5.22
CA PHE A 399 -38.04 12.35 6.63
C PHE A 399 -38.41 10.93 7.07
N ASN A 400 -39.60 10.46 6.68
CA ASN A 400 -40.08 9.10 7.02
C ASN A 400 -39.11 8.02 6.48
N THR A 401 -38.55 8.22 5.31
CA THR A 401 -37.62 7.23 4.74
C THR A 401 -36.32 7.14 5.54
N ASN A 402 -35.79 8.26 6.03
CA ASN A 402 -34.47 8.31 6.66
C ASN A 402 -34.50 8.20 8.19
N ALA A 403 -35.59 8.60 8.86
CA ALA A 403 -35.63 8.74 10.31
C ALA A 403 -36.57 7.74 11.02
N GLN A 404 -37.06 6.71 10.31
CA GLN A 404 -37.97 5.72 10.88
C GLN A 404 -37.45 5.06 12.15
N ALA A 405 -36.13 4.82 12.22
CA ALA A 405 -35.50 4.16 13.37
C ALA A 405 -35.73 4.90 14.70
N LEU A 406 -35.95 6.22 14.66
CA LEU A 406 -36.26 7.00 15.87
C LEU A 406 -37.50 6.51 16.61
N ARG A 407 -38.48 5.91 15.92
CA ARG A 407 -39.72 5.38 16.50
C ARG A 407 -39.54 4.14 17.37
N PHE A 408 -38.47 3.42 17.14
CA PHE A 408 -38.16 2.14 17.79
C PHE A 408 -37.19 2.29 18.96
N LEU A 409 -36.71 3.52 19.20
CA LEU A 409 -35.85 3.77 20.34
C LEU A 409 -36.62 3.60 21.66
N PRO A 410 -36.05 2.89 22.64
CA PRO A 410 -36.69 2.68 23.91
C PRO A 410 -36.85 3.98 24.68
N GLU A 411 -38.03 4.17 25.30
CA GLU A 411 -38.28 5.25 26.24
C GLU A 411 -38.45 4.67 27.68
N GLY A 412 -38.18 5.51 28.68
CA GLY A 412 -38.35 5.10 30.10
C GLY A 412 -37.23 4.23 30.67
N LYS A 413 -36.18 3.91 29.90
CA LYS A 413 -34.95 3.29 30.39
C LYS A 413 -33.97 4.35 30.88
N GLU A 414 -32.81 3.91 31.38
CA GLU A 414 -31.72 4.81 31.77
C GLU A 414 -31.34 5.72 30.61
N PRO A 415 -31.31 7.04 30.77
CA PRO A 415 -30.97 7.96 29.72
C PRO A 415 -29.48 7.84 29.37
N PHE A 416 -29.17 7.79 28.09
CA PHE A 416 -27.81 7.69 27.58
C PHE A 416 -27.50 8.80 26.58
N SER A 417 -26.31 9.39 26.69
CA SER A 417 -25.78 10.34 25.73
C SER A 417 -24.39 9.89 25.23
N ILE A 418 -24.24 9.83 23.93
CA ILE A 418 -22.94 9.54 23.27
C ILE A 418 -21.92 10.60 23.63
N GLN A 419 -22.33 11.89 23.59
CA GLN A 419 -21.44 12.99 23.93
C GLN A 419 -20.96 12.93 25.39
N ALA A 420 -21.87 12.62 26.31
CA ALA A 420 -21.49 12.46 27.72
C ALA A 420 -20.54 11.26 27.89
N TRP A 421 -20.85 10.14 27.25
CA TRP A 421 -20.00 8.95 27.30
C TRP A 421 -18.59 9.23 26.74
N ILE A 422 -18.44 9.94 25.62
CA ILE A 422 -17.13 10.27 25.05
C ILE A 422 -16.33 11.24 25.93
N ARG A 423 -17.01 12.22 26.58
CA ARG A 423 -16.37 13.24 27.43
C ARG A 423 -15.90 12.68 28.76
N ASN A 424 -16.66 11.78 29.35
CA ASN A 424 -16.40 11.23 30.68
C ASN A 424 -15.57 9.94 30.56
N ASP A 425 -14.61 9.76 31.43
CA ASP A 425 -13.75 8.55 31.49
C ASP A 425 -14.07 7.70 32.73
N ASP A 426 -15.33 7.68 33.14
CA ASP A 426 -15.78 7.04 34.39
C ASP A 426 -15.69 5.52 34.35
N LYS A 427 -15.73 4.92 33.15
CA LYS A 427 -15.68 3.46 32.94
C LYS A 427 -14.51 3.05 32.05
N PRO A 428 -13.28 2.96 32.60
CA PRO A 428 -12.10 2.55 31.85
C PRO A 428 -12.28 1.16 31.21
N GLY A 429 -11.91 1.04 29.95
CA GLY A 429 -12.05 -0.20 29.19
C GLY A 429 -13.45 -0.43 28.60
N SER A 430 -14.41 0.50 28.78
CA SER A 430 -15.75 0.37 28.23
C SER A 430 -15.80 0.43 26.69
N ILE A 431 -16.78 -0.26 26.12
CA ILE A 431 -17.04 -0.24 24.69
C ILE A 431 -18.45 0.27 24.43
N LEU A 432 -18.58 1.19 23.49
CA LEU A 432 -19.83 1.59 22.89
C LEU A 432 -20.00 0.81 21.58
N PHE A 433 -20.89 -0.16 21.57
CA PHE A 433 -21.25 -0.91 20.39
C PHE A 433 -22.38 -0.20 19.64
N ILE A 434 -22.14 0.14 18.38
CA ILE A 434 -23.15 0.64 17.45
C ILE A 434 -23.42 -0.50 16.48
N THR A 435 -24.60 -1.12 16.57
CA THR A 435 -24.86 -2.39 15.91
C THR A 435 -26.22 -2.43 15.21
N SER A 436 -26.36 -3.31 14.24
CA SER A 436 -27.62 -3.67 13.59
C SER A 436 -27.48 -5.05 12.95
N SER A 437 -28.59 -5.74 12.75
CA SER A 437 -28.57 -6.89 11.84
C SER A 437 -28.61 -6.44 10.37
N HIS A 438 -28.16 -7.30 9.46
CA HIS A 438 -28.23 -7.02 8.02
C HIS A 438 -29.66 -6.74 7.54
N ASN A 439 -30.65 -7.44 8.12
CA ASN A 439 -32.06 -7.27 7.75
C ASN A 439 -32.63 -5.92 8.18
N GLU A 440 -32.13 -5.37 9.28
CA GLU A 440 -32.58 -4.10 9.87
C GLU A 440 -31.75 -2.91 9.41
N LEU A 441 -30.66 -3.17 8.70
CA LEU A 441 -29.70 -2.13 8.29
C LEU A 441 -30.35 -1.01 7.48
N VAL A 442 -31.27 -1.34 6.56
CA VAL A 442 -31.98 -0.34 5.74
C VAL A 442 -32.77 0.63 6.63
N LEU A 443 -33.39 0.14 7.68
CA LEU A 443 -34.14 0.94 8.64
C LEU A 443 -33.20 1.78 9.51
N ASN A 444 -32.13 1.17 10.00
CA ASN A 444 -31.27 1.74 11.04
C ASN A 444 -30.15 2.61 10.48
N ARG A 445 -29.80 2.47 9.20
CA ARG A 445 -28.59 3.04 8.57
C ARG A 445 -28.36 4.52 8.90
N ALA A 446 -29.39 5.35 8.77
CA ALA A 446 -29.28 6.77 9.02
C ALA A 446 -28.98 7.07 10.50
N LEU A 447 -29.63 6.36 11.41
CA LEU A 447 -29.43 6.51 12.85
C LEU A 447 -28.04 6.02 13.29
N LEU A 448 -27.60 4.88 12.78
CA LEU A 448 -26.24 4.36 13.05
C LEU A 448 -25.17 5.35 12.56
N SER A 449 -25.37 5.93 11.37
CA SER A 449 -24.50 6.95 10.81
C SER A 449 -24.48 8.22 11.66
N LEU A 450 -25.65 8.65 12.15
CA LEU A 450 -25.77 9.77 13.09
C LEU A 450 -25.00 9.50 14.38
N TRP A 451 -25.18 8.34 15.00
CA TRP A 451 -24.49 7.98 16.26
C TRP A 451 -22.98 7.95 16.09
N MET A 452 -22.51 7.38 14.99
CA MET A 452 -21.08 7.35 14.67
C MET A 452 -20.53 8.77 14.45
N ASN A 453 -21.26 9.60 13.69
CA ASN A 453 -20.89 10.99 13.45
C ASN A 453 -20.82 11.80 14.76
N LEU A 454 -21.80 11.63 15.67
CA LEU A 454 -21.80 12.26 16.99
C LEU A 454 -20.57 11.85 17.82
N ALA A 455 -20.24 10.56 17.82
CA ALA A 455 -19.10 10.06 18.55
C ALA A 455 -17.78 10.66 18.06
N VAL A 456 -17.57 10.69 16.74
CA VAL A 456 -16.38 11.26 16.11
C VAL A 456 -16.29 12.76 16.35
N HIS A 457 -17.36 13.51 16.08
CA HIS A 457 -17.39 14.97 16.29
C HIS A 457 -17.14 15.36 17.75
N THR A 458 -17.71 14.59 18.68
CA THR A 458 -17.51 14.86 20.10
C THR A 458 -16.04 14.66 20.50
N LEU A 459 -15.42 13.58 20.02
CA LEU A 459 -14.01 13.33 20.29
C LEU A 459 -13.12 14.45 19.72
N MET A 460 -13.42 14.94 18.50
CA MET A 460 -12.65 16.02 17.87
C MET A 460 -12.74 17.35 18.63
N ARG A 461 -13.81 17.59 19.37
CA ARG A 461 -14.01 18.80 20.21
C ARG A 461 -13.32 18.71 21.56
N LEU A 462 -12.81 17.55 21.98
CA LEU A 462 -12.13 17.39 23.26
C LEU A 462 -10.75 18.09 23.27
N PRO A 463 -10.28 18.53 24.43
CA PRO A 463 -8.94 19.07 24.59
C PRO A 463 -7.88 18.09 24.11
N ARG A 464 -6.84 18.59 23.48
CA ARG A 464 -5.73 17.76 23.01
C ARG A 464 -5.00 17.10 24.17
N THR A 465 -4.66 15.82 23.97
CA THR A 465 -3.94 15.03 24.97
C THR A 465 -2.90 14.15 24.31
N ARG A 466 -1.84 13.82 25.04
CA ARG A 466 -0.81 12.86 24.60
C ARG A 466 -1.21 11.41 24.82
N SER A 467 -2.19 11.14 25.69
CA SER A 467 -2.68 9.79 25.95
C SER A 467 -3.77 9.40 24.95
N LEU A 468 -3.79 8.14 24.55
CA LEU A 468 -4.88 7.53 23.82
C LEU A 468 -6.16 7.64 24.65
N ARG A 469 -7.27 8.10 24.03
CA ARG A 469 -8.55 8.19 24.71
C ARG A 469 -9.51 7.10 24.24
N THR A 470 -9.77 7.02 22.92
CA THR A 470 -10.83 6.16 22.39
C THR A 470 -10.41 5.60 21.04
N TRP A 471 -10.57 4.31 20.89
CA TRP A 471 -10.46 3.61 19.61
C TRP A 471 -11.78 3.65 18.86
N PHE A 472 -11.71 3.73 17.53
CA PHE A 472 -12.85 3.51 16.64
C PHE A 472 -12.56 2.29 15.79
N PHE A 473 -13.42 1.30 15.87
CA PHE A 473 -13.36 0.09 15.05
C PHE A 473 -14.54 0.08 14.09
N PHE A 474 -14.26 0.08 12.82
CA PHE A 474 -15.27 0.00 11.77
C PHE A 474 -15.09 -1.30 11.02
N ASP A 475 -16.00 -2.25 11.19
CA ASP A 475 -16.14 -3.39 10.30
C ASP A 475 -17.24 -3.05 9.28
N GLU A 476 -16.97 -3.30 8.00
CA GLU A 476 -17.90 -3.00 6.92
C GLU A 476 -18.42 -1.54 6.88
N VAL A 477 -17.52 -0.57 6.96
CA VAL A 477 -17.84 0.88 6.98
C VAL A 477 -18.75 1.33 5.83
N HIS A 478 -18.74 0.61 4.69
CA HIS A 478 -19.59 0.88 3.53
C HIS A 478 -21.10 0.67 3.82
N ALA A 479 -21.44 -0.02 4.90
CA ALA A 479 -22.81 -0.19 5.35
C ALA A 479 -23.44 1.10 5.91
N LEU A 480 -22.62 2.06 6.34
CA LEU A 480 -23.05 3.38 6.79
C LEU A 480 -23.24 4.36 5.63
N HIS A 481 -23.93 5.47 5.88
CA HIS A 481 -23.86 6.63 4.98
C HIS A 481 -22.48 7.25 5.03
N ARG A 482 -22.17 8.12 4.05
CA ARG A 482 -20.96 8.91 4.08
C ARG A 482 -20.83 9.65 5.42
N LEU A 483 -19.67 9.56 6.04
CA LEU A 483 -19.37 10.14 7.35
C LEU A 483 -18.34 11.27 7.21
N PRO A 484 -18.77 12.51 6.92
CA PRO A 484 -17.84 13.64 6.74
C PRO A 484 -16.94 13.85 7.95
N ALA A 485 -17.46 13.59 9.16
CA ALA A 485 -16.67 13.69 10.40
C ALA A 485 -15.43 12.77 10.41
N ILE A 486 -15.50 11.62 9.77
CA ILE A 486 -14.34 10.72 9.66
C ILE A 486 -13.32 11.31 8.67
N GLU A 487 -13.77 11.81 7.52
CA GLU A 487 -12.91 12.43 6.51
C GLU A 487 -12.16 13.63 7.12
N ASP A 488 -12.88 14.52 7.79
CA ASP A 488 -12.31 15.68 8.48
C ASP A 488 -11.36 15.26 9.63
N GLY A 489 -11.75 14.27 10.40
CA GLY A 489 -10.95 13.75 11.51
C GLY A 489 -9.65 13.11 11.05
N MET A 490 -9.67 12.31 9.99
CA MET A 490 -8.47 11.70 9.39
C MET A 490 -7.53 12.76 8.82
N GLN A 491 -8.05 13.79 8.15
CA GLN A 491 -7.24 14.89 7.61
C GLN A 491 -6.66 15.77 8.73
N THR A 492 -7.45 16.10 9.74
CA THR A 492 -7.03 16.92 10.85
C THR A 492 -5.97 16.23 11.71
N ALA A 493 -6.11 14.95 11.95
CA ALA A 493 -5.09 14.16 12.65
C ALA A 493 -3.75 14.14 11.89
N ARG A 494 -3.77 14.04 10.57
CA ARG A 494 -2.59 14.05 9.71
C ARG A 494 -1.87 15.41 9.71
N ASN A 495 -2.60 16.51 9.65
CA ASN A 495 -2.03 17.87 9.60
C ASN A 495 -1.43 18.32 10.94
N LEU A 496 -1.72 17.62 12.03
CA LEU A 496 -1.20 17.90 13.35
C LEU A 496 0.10 17.13 13.67
N LEU A 497 0.56 16.28 12.77
CA LEU A 497 1.79 15.50 12.90
C LEU A 497 3.09 16.33 12.82
N GLY A 498 3.00 17.61 12.42
CA GLY A 498 4.18 18.50 12.34
C GLY A 498 4.78 18.90 13.70
N ASN A 499 4.11 18.57 14.82
CA ASN A 499 4.65 18.85 16.15
C ASN A 499 4.20 17.77 17.14
N PRO A 500 5.09 16.85 17.57
CA PRO A 500 4.72 15.70 18.43
C PRO A 500 4.14 16.10 19.79
N ALA A 501 4.23 17.37 20.15
CA ALA A 501 3.75 17.90 21.42
C ALA A 501 2.24 18.25 21.45
N ARG A 502 1.51 18.23 20.33
CA ARG A 502 0.18 18.88 20.23
C ARG A 502 -0.95 18.07 19.59
N THR A 503 -0.92 16.76 19.53
CA THR A 503 -1.90 16.00 18.75
C THR A 503 -3.04 15.43 19.60
N GLN A 504 -4.29 15.73 19.23
CA GLN A 504 -5.47 14.89 19.59
C GLN A 504 -5.41 13.62 18.78
N ARG A 505 -5.74 12.48 19.41
CA ARG A 505 -5.49 11.19 18.79
C ARG A 505 -6.67 10.26 18.99
N TRP A 506 -7.30 9.95 17.88
CA TRP A 506 -8.24 8.87 17.77
C TRP A 506 -7.73 7.87 16.73
N GLN A 507 -8.11 6.62 16.88
CA GLN A 507 -7.65 5.54 16.03
C GLN A 507 -8.83 4.93 15.32
N CYS A 508 -8.70 4.69 14.04
CA CYS A 508 -9.67 3.96 13.24
C CYS A 508 -9.02 2.69 12.68
N ALA A 509 -9.68 1.56 12.87
CA ALA A 509 -9.39 0.34 12.15
C ALA A 509 -10.58 0.05 11.22
N PHE A 510 -10.33 0.02 9.92
CA PHE A 510 -11.35 -0.23 8.90
C PHE A 510 -11.21 -1.66 8.36
N GLY A 511 -12.34 -2.40 8.32
CA GLY A 511 -12.45 -3.63 7.57
C GLY A 511 -13.27 -3.40 6.29
N ASN A 512 -12.78 -3.90 5.15
CA ASN A 512 -13.39 -3.88 3.81
C ASN A 512 -13.83 -2.51 3.25
N HIS A 513 -13.02 -1.97 2.37
CA HIS A 513 -13.47 -1.03 1.35
C HIS A 513 -13.21 -1.65 -0.02
N PRO A 514 -14.21 -1.86 -0.89
CA PRO A 514 -13.93 -2.00 -2.32
C PRO A 514 -13.52 -0.62 -2.83
N LEU A 515 -12.34 -0.54 -3.43
CA LEU A 515 -11.93 0.59 -4.26
C LEU A 515 -12.74 0.60 -5.53
#